data_2cdc15c45ec5cf65592736b06922d20c
#
_entry.id   2cdc15c45ec5cf65592736b06922d20c
#
_cell.length_a   1.000
_cell.length_b   1.000
_cell.length_c   1.000
_cell.angle_alpha   90.00
_cell.angle_beta   90.00
_cell.angle_gamma   90.00
#
_symmetry.space_group_name_H-M   'P 1'
#
loop_
_entity.id
_entity.type
_entity.pdbx_description
1 polymer ?
#
loop_
_entity_poly.entity_id
_entity_poly.type
_entity_poly.pdbx_seq_one_letter_code
_entity_poly.pdbx_strand_id
1 'polypeptide(L)'
;MKKHKSTQELVRLANLSRRNLLKSAVALGAVGFATPIVTRNALSSSGEMNIIMWSDEFPGDVIPNFEKASGIKVNQTPFSQNEEQINKLQATSGEGFDLCQPTRDRAPQFKELGVLSAFDMGKLTNTGNILPSMLEGSKSVWTWEDGLYHLPHCWGTEAISFRTDMYKGDLTQLSFGSLWDDAVKGHVQGRPHSLLLGIGLWMDGNGKLPSNRMLDAFKSEEDMKKIYDQILPVAIEKKPWIKQFWDSADNTKSGLLENDVWIGQTWDGPVLSLKKDGKPVSYQAPKEGAITWLDGISLLKAAKNTDQLYAFLNYLHTPEVSALVADGSGYNPVVTGADAMTSDAFKKNFQEAYPGDALGKLWHRPPEPSWYAELRTQYADKLKSA
;
A
#
# COMPACT_ATOMS: atom_id res chain seq x y z
N MET A 1 8.62 -3.16 -35.34
CA MET A 1 7.23 -3.39 -34.88
C MET A 1 7.28 -4.26 -33.62
N LYS A 2 7.33 -3.65 -32.43
CA LYS A 2 7.22 -4.37 -31.15
C LYS A 2 5.76 -4.39 -30.74
N LYS A 3 5.18 -5.59 -30.63
CA LYS A 3 3.79 -5.80 -30.22
C LYS A 3 3.63 -5.33 -28.75
N HIS A 4 2.76 -4.34 -28.51
CA HIS A 4 2.27 -4.03 -27.20
C HIS A 4 1.49 -5.26 -26.67
N LYS A 5 1.93 -5.80 -25.54
CA LYS A 5 1.18 -6.83 -24.83
C LYS A 5 -0.08 -6.18 -24.25
N SER A 6 -1.22 -6.79 -24.46
CA SER A 6 -2.52 -6.23 -24.10
C SER A 6 -2.73 -6.25 -22.58
N THR A 7 -3.53 -5.33 -22.09
CA THR A 7 -3.97 -5.21 -20.68
C THR A 7 -4.56 -6.52 -20.10
N GLN A 8 -5.02 -7.44 -20.95
CA GLN A 8 -5.52 -8.76 -20.56
C GLN A 8 -4.42 -9.73 -20.06
N GLU A 9 -3.17 -9.55 -20.49
CA GLU A 9 -2.04 -10.38 -19.96
C GLU A 9 -1.64 -9.99 -18.54
N LEU A 10 -1.84 -8.74 -18.15
CA LEU A 10 -1.58 -8.25 -16.79
C LEU A 10 -2.61 -8.79 -15.78
N VAL A 11 -3.83 -9.05 -16.21
CA VAL A 11 -4.89 -9.63 -15.37
C VAL A 11 -4.65 -11.12 -15.05
N ARG A 12 -3.89 -11.84 -15.89
CA ARG A 12 -3.56 -13.27 -15.65
C ARG A 12 -2.57 -13.53 -14.51
N LEU A 13 -1.83 -12.52 -14.07
CA LEU A 13 -0.84 -12.66 -12.99
C LEU A 13 -1.47 -12.58 -11.57
N ALA A 14 -2.74 -12.27 -11.46
CA ALA A 14 -3.43 -12.02 -10.19
C ALA A 14 -4.25 -13.22 -9.64
N ASN A 15 -4.10 -14.42 -10.17
CA ASN A 15 -4.76 -15.60 -9.60
C ASN A 15 -4.03 -16.09 -8.33
N LEU A 16 -4.10 -15.30 -7.27
CA LEU A 16 -3.84 -15.75 -5.90
C LEU A 16 -5.01 -16.64 -5.45
N SER A 17 -4.99 -17.89 -5.86
CA SER A 17 -5.93 -18.89 -5.34
C SER A 17 -5.64 -19.11 -3.84
N ARG A 18 -6.69 -19.06 -2.97
CA ARG A 18 -6.64 -19.51 -1.57
C ARG A 18 -5.82 -20.81 -1.39
N ARG A 19 -5.86 -21.68 -2.39
CA ARG A 19 -5.16 -22.96 -2.42
C ARG A 19 -3.63 -22.83 -2.48
N ASN A 20 -3.09 -21.73 -3.01
CA ASN A 20 -1.66 -21.49 -3.08
C ASN A 20 -1.13 -20.78 -1.83
N LEU A 21 -1.93 -19.89 -1.22
CA LEU A 21 -1.62 -19.29 0.08
C LEU A 21 -1.68 -20.32 1.22
N LEU A 22 -2.63 -21.28 1.18
CA LEU A 22 -2.79 -22.30 2.21
C LEU A 22 -1.91 -23.55 2.01
N LYS A 23 -1.38 -23.79 0.81
CA LYS A 23 -0.50 -24.95 0.55
C LYS A 23 0.93 -24.77 1.00
N SER A 24 1.37 -23.54 1.30
CA SER A 24 2.69 -23.27 1.88
C SER A 24 2.77 -23.61 3.39
N ALA A 25 1.65 -23.92 4.02
CA ALA A 25 1.56 -24.12 5.48
C ALA A 25 1.79 -25.58 5.96
N VAL A 26 2.18 -26.52 5.09
CA VAL A 26 2.40 -27.92 5.50
C VAL A 26 3.79 -28.38 5.07
N ALA A 27 4.79 -27.96 5.78
CA ALA A 27 6.04 -28.67 6.10
C ALA A 27 7.02 -27.69 6.75
N LEU A 28 7.07 -27.63 8.09
CA LEU A 28 8.31 -27.41 8.82
C LEU A 28 8.04 -27.54 10.32
N GLY A 29 8.52 -28.65 10.87
CA GLY A 29 8.62 -28.85 12.29
C GLY A 29 9.71 -27.96 12.86
N ALA A 30 9.47 -27.52 14.11
CA ALA A 30 10.41 -26.96 15.08
C ALA A 30 11.66 -26.27 14.50
N VAL A 31 11.57 -24.97 14.26
CA VAL A 31 12.75 -24.12 14.05
C VAL A 31 12.86 -23.21 15.27
N GLY A 32 13.94 -23.40 16.05
CA GLY A 32 14.33 -22.48 17.11
C GLY A 32 14.54 -21.09 16.52
N PHE A 33 14.17 -20.06 17.28
CA PHE A 33 14.37 -18.67 16.92
C PHE A 33 15.86 -18.40 16.62
N ALA A 34 16.23 -18.49 15.33
CA ALA A 34 17.51 -18.00 14.87
C ALA A 34 17.35 -16.48 14.65
N THR A 35 17.99 -15.69 15.50
CA THR A 35 18.15 -14.25 15.25
C THR A 35 18.75 -14.08 13.86
N PRO A 36 18.19 -13.22 12.99
CA PRO A 36 18.77 -12.97 11.68
C PRO A 36 20.24 -12.58 11.84
N ILE A 37 21.15 -13.37 11.25
CA ILE A 37 22.57 -13.10 11.35
C ILE A 37 22.88 -11.95 10.41
N VAL A 38 22.91 -10.74 10.95
CA VAL A 38 23.54 -9.61 10.27
C VAL A 38 25.05 -9.79 10.47
N THR A 39 25.76 -10.19 9.44
CA THR A 39 27.23 -10.38 9.53
C THR A 39 27.90 -9.02 9.74
N ARG A 40 28.58 -8.87 10.88
CA ARG A 40 29.33 -7.66 11.27
C ARG A 40 30.60 -7.40 10.44
N ASN A 41 30.81 -8.09 9.32
CA ASN A 41 32.06 -8.02 8.59
C ASN A 41 32.16 -6.75 7.71
N ALA A 42 33.02 -5.86 8.16
CA ALA A 42 33.64 -4.76 7.40
C ALA A 42 32.67 -3.85 6.64
N LEU A 43 31.80 -3.15 7.38
CA LEU A 43 31.11 -1.97 6.84
C LEU A 43 32.14 -0.83 6.71
N SER A 44 32.46 -0.43 5.49
CA SER A 44 33.47 0.60 5.18
C SER A 44 32.97 2.02 5.33
N SER A 45 31.77 2.25 5.91
CA SER A 45 31.05 3.49 5.93
C SER A 45 30.63 3.92 7.35
N SER A 46 29.89 5.01 7.49
CA SER A 46 29.64 5.76 8.73
C SER A 46 28.98 5.00 9.89
N GLY A 47 28.48 3.78 9.69
CA GLY A 47 27.70 3.06 10.70
C GLY A 47 26.27 3.58 10.84
N GLU A 48 25.78 4.37 9.88
CA GLU A 48 24.42 4.90 9.83
C GLU A 48 23.85 4.88 8.40
N MET A 49 22.54 4.99 8.30
CA MET A 49 21.82 5.17 7.04
C MET A 49 20.62 6.11 7.23
N ASN A 50 20.19 6.74 6.13
CA ASN A 50 19.09 7.69 6.14
C ASN A 50 17.97 7.19 5.22
N ILE A 51 16.77 7.05 5.75
CA ILE A 51 15.61 6.60 4.98
C ILE A 51 14.49 7.64 5.07
N ILE A 52 13.89 7.98 3.91
CA ILE A 52 12.61 8.66 3.85
C ILE A 52 11.52 7.61 3.64
N MET A 53 10.56 7.50 4.58
CA MET A 53 9.71 6.34 4.77
C MET A 53 8.28 6.70 5.15
N TRP A 54 7.34 5.81 4.88
CA TRP A 54 5.99 5.88 5.42
C TRP A 54 6.02 5.87 6.95
N SER A 55 5.18 6.72 7.57
CA SER A 55 5.17 6.94 9.03
C SER A 55 4.71 5.74 9.84
N ASP A 56 4.08 4.75 9.23
CA ASP A 56 3.41 3.62 9.87
C ASP A 56 3.87 2.23 9.40
N GLU A 57 4.88 2.15 8.51
CA GLU A 57 5.33 0.86 7.94
C GLU A 57 6.50 0.18 8.66
N PHE A 58 7.14 0.86 9.61
CA PHE A 58 8.19 0.26 10.46
C PHE A 58 7.78 0.30 11.94
N PRO A 59 6.75 -0.46 12.33
CA PRO A 59 6.20 -0.41 13.68
C PRO A 59 7.13 -1.06 14.71
N GLY A 60 7.01 -0.58 15.94
CA GLY A 60 7.60 -1.23 17.12
C GLY A 60 9.10 -1.47 17.02
N ASP A 61 9.49 -2.73 17.12
CA ASP A 61 10.89 -3.16 17.26
C ASP A 61 11.61 -3.44 15.92
N VAL A 62 11.00 -3.18 14.77
CA VAL A 62 11.61 -3.50 13.45
C VAL A 62 12.96 -2.81 13.29
N ILE A 63 13.00 -1.48 13.43
CA ILE A 63 14.26 -0.71 13.32
C ILE A 63 15.16 -0.91 14.56
N PRO A 64 14.68 -0.83 15.80
CA PRO A 64 15.50 -1.12 16.99
C PRO A 64 16.19 -2.48 16.95
N ASN A 65 15.53 -3.54 16.49
CA ASN A 65 16.13 -4.85 16.34
C ASN A 65 17.25 -4.88 15.28
N PHE A 66 17.04 -4.20 14.15
CA PHE A 66 18.10 -4.05 13.15
C PHE A 66 19.31 -3.31 13.70
N GLU A 67 19.11 -2.16 14.35
CA GLU A 67 20.17 -1.35 14.93
C GLU A 67 20.98 -2.16 15.98
N LYS A 68 20.27 -2.89 16.84
CA LYS A 68 20.90 -3.76 17.86
C LYS A 68 21.71 -4.89 17.24
N ALA A 69 21.19 -5.52 16.18
CA ALA A 69 21.84 -6.66 15.53
C ALA A 69 23.05 -6.25 14.68
N SER A 70 22.92 -5.14 13.94
CA SER A 70 23.92 -4.67 12.97
C SER A 70 24.92 -3.68 13.53
N GLY A 71 24.53 -2.88 14.54
CA GLY A 71 25.25 -1.69 14.99
C GLY A 71 25.11 -0.49 14.04
N ILE A 72 24.21 -0.57 13.05
CA ILE A 72 23.92 0.49 12.08
C ILE A 72 22.75 1.30 12.61
N LYS A 73 22.93 2.62 12.73
CA LYS A 73 21.85 3.54 13.09
C LYS A 73 20.99 3.85 11.87
N VAL A 74 19.66 3.87 12.05
CA VAL A 74 18.70 4.24 11.00
C VAL A 74 18.06 5.59 11.31
N ASN A 75 18.46 6.60 10.58
CA ASN A 75 17.87 7.94 10.67
C ASN A 75 16.60 7.99 9.81
N GLN A 76 15.45 8.18 10.45
CA GLN A 76 14.15 8.11 9.83
C GLN A 76 13.59 9.50 9.51
N THR A 77 13.10 9.69 8.30
CA THR A 77 12.33 10.87 7.89
C THR A 77 10.95 10.41 7.44
N PRO A 78 9.93 10.50 8.31
CA PRO A 78 8.59 10.01 7.98
C PRO A 78 7.88 10.95 7.00
N PHE A 79 6.98 10.34 6.18
CA PHE A 79 5.99 11.04 5.38
C PHE A 79 4.65 10.28 5.44
N SER A 80 3.56 10.95 5.02
CA SER A 80 2.20 10.40 5.03
C SER A 80 1.57 10.32 3.64
N GLN A 81 2.19 10.94 2.63
CA GLN A 81 1.69 10.95 1.25
C GLN A 81 2.86 10.86 0.26
N ASN A 82 2.69 10.12 -0.85
CA ASN A 82 3.73 10.01 -1.89
C ASN A 82 4.19 11.36 -2.43
N GLU A 83 3.29 12.33 -2.51
CA GLU A 83 3.59 13.69 -2.98
C GLU A 83 4.60 14.40 -2.08
N GLU A 84 4.54 14.20 -0.76
CA GLU A 84 5.52 14.74 0.19
C GLU A 84 6.92 14.19 -0.08
N GLN A 85 7.00 12.86 -0.26
CA GLN A 85 8.25 12.18 -0.59
C GLN A 85 8.83 12.67 -1.92
N ILE A 86 8.01 12.68 -2.98
CA ILE A 86 8.42 13.10 -4.33
C ILE A 86 8.91 14.56 -4.31
N ASN A 87 8.14 15.47 -3.71
CA ASN A 87 8.52 16.89 -3.61
C ASN A 87 9.83 17.08 -2.84
N LYS A 88 10.03 16.34 -1.76
CA LYS A 88 11.26 16.42 -0.97
C LYS A 88 12.47 15.90 -1.75
N LEU A 89 12.32 14.74 -2.41
CA LEU A 89 13.38 14.17 -3.24
C LEU A 89 13.69 15.05 -4.46
N GLN A 90 12.68 15.69 -5.06
CA GLN A 90 12.87 16.65 -6.13
C GLN A 90 13.68 17.87 -5.66
N ALA A 91 13.29 18.47 -4.53
CA ALA A 91 13.93 19.66 -3.98
C ALA A 91 15.40 19.42 -3.58
N THR A 92 15.74 18.19 -3.16
CA THR A 92 17.09 17.82 -2.71
C THR A 92 17.90 17.05 -3.75
N SER A 93 17.31 16.70 -4.90
CA SER A 93 17.89 15.74 -5.86
C SER A 93 18.24 14.40 -5.20
N GLY A 94 17.50 14.02 -4.16
CA GLY A 94 17.73 12.82 -3.34
C GLY A 94 18.86 12.94 -2.31
N GLU A 95 19.55 14.08 -2.23
CA GLU A 95 20.63 14.25 -1.25
C GLU A 95 20.11 14.20 0.19
N GLY A 96 20.94 13.61 1.06
CA GLY A 96 20.63 13.42 2.48
C GLY A 96 19.88 12.11 2.79
N PHE A 97 19.53 11.34 1.76
CA PHE A 97 18.86 10.05 1.92
C PHE A 97 19.60 8.93 1.17
N ASP A 98 19.54 7.73 1.70
CA ASP A 98 20.08 6.51 1.09
C ASP A 98 18.96 5.69 0.45
N LEU A 99 17.80 5.61 1.10
CA LEU A 99 16.62 4.88 0.67
C LEU A 99 15.37 5.76 0.69
N CYS A 100 14.42 5.42 -0.18
CA CYS A 100 13.06 5.93 -0.16
C CYS A 100 12.04 4.82 -0.32
N GLN A 101 10.77 5.07 0.06
CA GLN A 101 9.67 4.11 0.01
C GLN A 101 8.56 4.53 -0.95
N PRO A 102 8.72 4.36 -2.27
CA PRO A 102 7.66 4.65 -3.22
C PRO A 102 6.60 3.55 -3.25
N THR A 103 5.34 3.92 -3.48
CA THR A 103 4.29 2.98 -3.86
C THR A 103 4.48 2.53 -5.32
N ARG A 104 4.18 1.27 -5.62
CA ARG A 104 4.38 0.64 -6.94
C ARG A 104 3.81 1.45 -8.12
N ASP A 105 2.65 2.03 -7.94
CA ASP A 105 1.97 2.83 -8.99
C ASP A 105 2.70 4.12 -9.34
N ARG A 106 3.64 4.58 -8.51
CA ARG A 106 4.42 5.80 -8.73
C ARG A 106 5.63 5.63 -9.65
N ALA A 107 5.87 4.44 -10.18
CA ALA A 107 7.00 4.12 -11.06
C ALA A 107 7.22 5.15 -12.19
N PRO A 108 6.20 5.64 -12.93
CA PRO A 108 6.42 6.63 -13.98
C PRO A 108 7.00 7.94 -13.43
N GLN A 109 6.49 8.42 -12.31
CA GLN A 109 6.92 9.68 -11.68
C GLN A 109 8.37 9.59 -11.17
N PHE A 110 8.74 8.49 -10.52
CA PHE A 110 10.12 8.28 -10.08
C PHE A 110 11.11 8.08 -11.23
N LYS A 111 10.66 7.47 -12.34
CA LYS A 111 11.46 7.36 -13.57
C LYS A 111 11.75 8.75 -14.16
N GLU A 112 10.73 9.62 -14.23
CA GLU A 112 10.87 11.01 -14.69
C GLU A 112 11.76 11.82 -13.75
N LEU A 113 11.61 11.64 -12.43
CA LEU A 113 12.40 12.33 -11.42
C LEU A 113 13.90 11.99 -11.51
N GLY A 114 14.23 10.76 -11.93
CA GLY A 114 15.59 10.35 -12.25
C GLY A 114 16.59 10.27 -11.09
N VAL A 115 16.09 10.23 -9.83
CA VAL A 115 16.94 10.24 -8.61
C VAL A 115 17.32 8.85 -8.10
N LEU A 116 16.81 7.78 -8.73
CA LEU A 116 17.01 6.40 -8.28
C LEU A 116 18.19 5.74 -8.97
N SER A 117 18.84 4.80 -8.28
CA SER A 117 19.80 3.84 -8.82
C SER A 117 19.19 2.43 -8.85
N ALA A 118 19.60 1.64 -9.87
CA ALA A 118 19.28 0.22 -9.88
C ALA A 118 19.95 -0.51 -8.71
N PHE A 119 19.31 -1.56 -8.22
CA PHE A 119 19.89 -2.41 -7.20
C PHE A 119 21.01 -3.30 -7.79
N ASP A 120 22.10 -3.47 -7.04
CA ASP A 120 23.04 -4.56 -7.24
C ASP A 120 22.44 -5.86 -6.68
N MET A 121 21.85 -6.66 -7.57
CA MET A 121 21.19 -7.92 -7.18
C MET A 121 22.16 -8.94 -6.57
N GLY A 122 23.46 -8.81 -6.79
CA GLY A 122 24.48 -9.66 -6.18
C GLY A 122 24.65 -9.42 -4.66
N LYS A 123 24.27 -8.24 -4.16
CA LYS A 123 24.30 -7.88 -2.73
C LYS A 123 23.00 -8.24 -1.99
N LEU A 124 21.97 -8.67 -2.71
CA LEU A 124 20.63 -8.98 -2.17
C LEU A 124 20.46 -10.50 -2.01
N THR A 125 20.86 -11.02 -0.86
CA THR A 125 20.83 -12.47 -0.59
C THR A 125 19.44 -13.01 -0.31
N ASN A 126 18.51 -12.16 0.14
CA ASN A 126 17.18 -12.55 0.64
C ASN A 126 16.03 -12.19 -0.33
N THR A 127 16.30 -11.66 -1.51
CA THR A 127 15.25 -11.38 -2.51
C THR A 127 14.51 -12.63 -2.98
N GLY A 128 15.15 -13.79 -2.92
CA GLY A 128 14.52 -15.08 -3.20
C GLY A 128 13.39 -15.46 -2.23
N ASN A 129 13.32 -14.80 -1.07
CA ASN A 129 12.26 -14.97 -0.10
C ASN A 129 11.00 -14.17 -0.46
N ILE A 130 11.11 -13.14 -1.29
CA ILE A 130 9.95 -12.32 -1.69
C ILE A 130 8.96 -13.20 -2.47
N LEU A 131 7.69 -13.09 -2.15
CA LEU A 131 6.62 -13.77 -2.88
C LEU A 131 6.73 -13.48 -4.38
N PRO A 132 6.79 -14.51 -5.25
CA PRO A 132 7.02 -14.32 -6.68
C PRO A 132 6.03 -13.34 -7.33
N SER A 133 4.76 -13.39 -6.93
CA SER A 133 3.73 -12.47 -7.45
C SER A 133 4.00 -11.01 -7.09
N MET A 134 4.53 -10.73 -5.91
CA MET A 134 4.87 -9.37 -5.45
C MET A 134 6.11 -8.85 -6.18
N LEU A 135 7.14 -9.70 -6.29
CA LEU A 135 8.36 -9.35 -7.01
C LEU A 135 8.10 -9.09 -8.51
N GLU A 136 7.33 -9.95 -9.17
CA GLU A 136 6.96 -9.76 -10.58
C GLU A 136 6.03 -8.55 -10.76
N GLY A 137 5.11 -8.31 -9.81
CA GLY A 137 4.29 -7.11 -9.77
C GLY A 137 5.14 -5.84 -9.73
N SER A 138 6.20 -5.82 -8.93
CA SER A 138 7.17 -4.73 -8.89
C SER A 138 7.98 -4.64 -10.19
N LYS A 139 8.64 -5.72 -10.62
CA LYS A 139 9.44 -5.77 -11.85
C LYS A 139 8.69 -5.30 -13.08
N SER A 140 7.39 -5.57 -13.18
CA SER A 140 6.58 -5.23 -14.36
C SER A 140 6.55 -3.73 -14.67
N VAL A 141 6.80 -2.87 -13.68
CA VAL A 141 6.73 -1.40 -13.79
C VAL A 141 7.99 -0.67 -13.31
N TRP A 142 8.82 -1.34 -12.49
CA TRP A 142 10.02 -0.76 -11.91
C TRP A 142 11.33 -1.33 -12.50
N THR A 143 11.26 -1.96 -13.66
CA THR A 143 12.45 -2.38 -14.42
C THR A 143 12.60 -1.49 -15.64
N TRP A 144 13.66 -0.73 -15.70
CA TRP A 144 14.05 0.08 -16.86
C TRP A 144 15.57 0.17 -16.96
N GLU A 145 16.06 0.58 -18.12
CA GLU A 145 17.49 0.70 -18.41
C GLU A 145 18.28 -0.54 -18.01
N ASP A 146 19.01 -0.45 -16.92
CA ASP A 146 20.02 -1.40 -16.46
C ASP A 146 19.56 -2.29 -15.28
N GLY A 147 18.34 -2.14 -14.78
CA GLY A 147 17.95 -3.01 -13.68
C GLY A 147 16.62 -2.74 -12.99
N LEU A 148 16.50 -3.30 -11.79
CA LEU A 148 15.37 -3.20 -10.92
C LEU A 148 15.56 -2.04 -9.93
N TYR A 149 14.51 -1.20 -9.77
CA TYR A 149 14.56 0.02 -8.96
C TYR A 149 13.67 0.01 -7.73
N HIS A 150 12.92 -1.08 -7.50
CA HIS A 150 11.97 -1.17 -6.39
C HIS A 150 11.87 -2.61 -5.90
N LEU A 151 12.03 -2.81 -4.59
CA LEU A 151 11.84 -4.09 -3.91
C LEU A 151 10.62 -4.02 -3.01
N PRO A 152 9.66 -4.96 -3.13
CA PRO A 152 8.48 -5.02 -2.26
C PRO A 152 8.83 -5.04 -0.78
N HIS A 153 8.08 -4.28 0.03
CA HIS A 153 8.20 -4.23 1.48
C HIS A 153 6.94 -4.75 2.19
N CYS A 154 5.81 -4.13 1.90
CA CYS A 154 4.50 -4.57 2.38
C CYS A 154 3.42 -4.22 1.35
N TRP A 155 2.25 -4.82 1.49
CA TRP A 155 1.11 -4.51 0.65
C TRP A 155 -0.16 -4.42 1.48
N GLY A 156 -1.13 -3.73 0.95
CA GLY A 156 -2.43 -3.61 1.56
C GLY A 156 -3.50 -3.21 0.57
N THR A 157 -4.63 -2.82 1.13
CA THR A 157 -5.76 -2.37 0.34
C THR A 157 -6.37 -1.10 0.92
N GLU A 158 -7.14 -0.42 0.08
CA GLU A 158 -8.03 0.64 0.48
C GLU A 158 -9.46 0.19 0.20
N ALA A 159 -10.26 0.07 1.26
CA ALA A 159 -11.63 -0.41 1.17
C ALA A 159 -12.48 0.14 2.34
N ILE A 160 -13.49 -0.61 2.78
CA ILE A 160 -14.46 -0.11 3.74
C ILE A 160 -14.04 -0.46 5.16
N SER A 161 -13.79 0.56 5.97
CA SER A 161 -13.67 0.47 7.43
C SER A 161 -14.97 0.89 8.10
N PHE A 162 -15.27 0.35 9.27
CA PHE A 162 -16.48 0.71 10.00
C PHE A 162 -16.37 0.44 11.49
N ARG A 163 -17.16 1.21 12.27
CA ARG A 163 -17.41 0.98 13.68
C ARG A 163 -18.44 -0.14 13.81
N THR A 164 -18.10 -1.22 14.50
CA THR A 164 -18.96 -2.40 14.68
C THR A 164 -20.13 -2.12 15.64
N ASP A 165 -20.00 -1.13 16.51
CA ASP A 165 -21.02 -0.67 17.43
C ASP A 165 -21.98 0.38 16.82
N MET A 166 -21.57 1.09 15.77
CA MET A 166 -22.35 2.17 15.13
C MET A 166 -22.93 1.77 13.77
N TYR A 167 -22.12 1.21 12.87
CA TYR A 167 -22.58 0.79 11.54
C TYR A 167 -23.40 -0.49 11.60
N LYS A 168 -24.62 -0.45 11.05
CA LYS A 168 -25.60 -1.56 11.09
C LYS A 168 -26.01 -2.06 9.69
N GLY A 169 -25.27 -1.68 8.66
CA GLY A 169 -25.51 -2.15 7.29
C GLY A 169 -25.24 -3.65 7.09
N ASP A 170 -25.75 -4.19 6.01
CA ASP A 170 -25.52 -5.58 5.63
C ASP A 170 -24.09 -5.78 5.07
N LEU A 171 -23.24 -6.43 5.85
CA LEU A 171 -21.85 -6.71 5.47
C LEU A 171 -21.73 -7.68 4.30
N THR A 172 -22.77 -8.46 3.99
CA THR A 172 -22.78 -9.36 2.82
C THR A 172 -22.96 -8.62 1.51
N GLN A 173 -23.48 -7.39 1.57
CA GLN A 173 -23.72 -6.49 0.45
C GLN A 173 -22.81 -5.25 0.47
N LEU A 174 -21.76 -5.28 1.29
CA LEU A 174 -20.88 -4.13 1.47
C LEU A 174 -20.29 -3.65 0.13
N SER A 175 -20.37 -2.34 -0.10
CA SER A 175 -20.07 -1.66 -1.36
C SER A 175 -19.43 -0.31 -1.08
N PHE A 176 -18.69 0.26 -2.02
CA PHE A 176 -18.34 1.68 -1.92
C PHE A 176 -19.60 2.58 -1.89
N GLY A 177 -20.73 2.09 -2.40
CA GLY A 177 -22.02 2.75 -2.27
C GLY A 177 -22.55 2.81 -0.84
N SER A 178 -22.15 1.89 0.06
CA SER A 178 -22.57 1.89 1.45
C SER A 178 -22.10 3.12 2.24
N LEU A 179 -21.08 3.83 1.74
CA LEU A 179 -20.66 5.14 2.29
C LEU A 179 -21.73 6.24 2.12
N TRP A 180 -22.68 6.02 1.21
CA TRP A 180 -23.65 7.03 0.79
C TRP A 180 -25.07 6.70 1.20
N ASP A 181 -25.24 5.70 2.08
CA ASP A 181 -26.54 5.40 2.69
C ASP A 181 -26.95 6.51 3.67
N ASP A 182 -28.23 6.86 3.70
CA ASP A 182 -28.73 7.94 4.56
C ASP A 182 -28.47 7.68 6.04
N ALA A 183 -28.41 6.42 6.46
CA ALA A 183 -28.12 6.02 7.83
C ALA A 183 -26.73 6.43 8.34
N VAL A 184 -25.79 6.73 7.46
CA VAL A 184 -24.41 7.14 7.80
C VAL A 184 -24.11 8.58 7.40
N LYS A 185 -25.13 9.36 7.07
CA LYS A 185 -24.96 10.77 6.66
C LYS A 185 -24.31 11.60 7.75
N GLY A 186 -23.22 12.28 7.42
CA GLY A 186 -22.43 13.08 8.36
C GLY A 186 -21.43 12.27 9.19
N HIS A 187 -21.23 10.97 8.89
CA HIS A 187 -20.36 10.07 9.66
C HIS A 187 -19.37 9.29 8.78
N VAL A 188 -19.06 9.78 7.58
CA VAL A 188 -18.17 9.14 6.61
C VAL A 188 -16.80 9.79 6.64
N GLN A 189 -15.75 8.99 6.47
CA GLN A 189 -14.40 9.48 6.15
C GLN A 189 -13.84 8.87 4.87
N GLY A 190 -12.92 9.61 4.22
CA GLY A 190 -12.18 9.10 3.08
C GLY A 190 -11.15 10.12 2.59
N ARG A 191 -10.19 9.67 1.79
CA ARG A 191 -9.31 10.59 1.06
C ARG A 191 -10.05 11.14 -0.15
N PRO A 192 -9.97 12.44 -0.46
CA PRO A 192 -10.76 13.02 -1.55
C PRO A 192 -10.61 12.30 -2.89
N HIS A 193 -9.37 12.02 -3.30
CA HIS A 193 -9.12 11.32 -4.57
C HIS A 193 -9.53 9.84 -4.55
N SER A 194 -9.46 9.20 -3.38
CA SER A 194 -9.86 7.80 -3.22
C SER A 194 -11.37 7.66 -3.22
N LEU A 195 -12.09 8.59 -2.59
CA LEU A 195 -13.56 8.65 -2.64
C LEU A 195 -14.06 8.80 -4.08
N LEU A 196 -13.40 9.63 -4.91
CA LEU A 196 -13.72 9.75 -6.33
C LEU A 196 -13.56 8.41 -7.06
N LEU A 197 -12.47 7.69 -6.80
CA LEU A 197 -12.24 6.36 -7.37
C LEU A 197 -13.29 5.35 -6.89
N GLY A 198 -13.59 5.34 -5.58
CA GLY A 198 -14.61 4.46 -4.99
C GLY A 198 -16.01 4.72 -5.55
N ILE A 199 -16.40 6.00 -5.71
CA ILE A 199 -17.65 6.39 -6.38
C ILE A 199 -17.66 5.89 -7.83
N GLY A 200 -16.55 6.06 -8.56
CA GLY A 200 -16.43 5.59 -9.92
C GLY A 200 -16.61 4.07 -10.04
N LEU A 201 -15.95 3.29 -9.17
CA LEU A 201 -16.11 1.83 -9.13
C LEU A 201 -17.55 1.42 -8.79
N TRP A 202 -18.19 2.11 -7.84
CA TRP A 202 -19.58 1.89 -7.49
C TRP A 202 -20.54 2.24 -8.64
N MET A 203 -20.33 3.35 -9.34
CA MET A 203 -21.14 3.75 -10.49
C MET A 203 -20.98 2.76 -11.66
N ASP A 204 -19.75 2.33 -11.95
CA ASP A 204 -19.45 1.34 -13.00
C ASP A 204 -20.12 -0.01 -12.66
N GLY A 205 -19.97 -0.50 -11.45
CA GLY A 205 -20.56 -1.74 -10.97
C GLY A 205 -22.12 -1.74 -11.00
N ASN A 206 -22.75 -0.55 -11.04
CA ASN A 206 -24.21 -0.39 -11.19
C ASN A 206 -24.62 0.00 -12.62
N GLY A 207 -23.72 -0.06 -13.60
CA GLY A 207 -23.99 0.24 -15.00
C GLY A 207 -24.26 1.72 -15.30
N LYS A 208 -23.91 2.63 -14.35
CA LYS A 208 -24.13 4.08 -14.49
C LYS A 208 -22.93 4.82 -15.08
N LEU A 209 -21.78 4.19 -15.16
CA LEU A 209 -20.53 4.76 -15.66
C LEU A 209 -19.75 3.69 -16.46
N PRO A 210 -19.75 3.74 -17.80
CA PRO A 210 -18.96 2.80 -18.60
C PRO A 210 -17.48 3.20 -18.57
N SER A 211 -16.73 2.73 -17.56
CA SER A 211 -15.34 3.09 -17.32
C SER A 211 -14.38 1.90 -17.30
N ASN A 212 -14.87 0.70 -17.60
CA ASN A 212 -14.10 -0.54 -17.47
C ASN A 212 -13.49 -0.67 -16.08
N ARG A 213 -14.34 -0.55 -15.05
CA ARG A 213 -13.92 -0.51 -13.64
C ARG A 213 -12.85 0.57 -13.40
N MET A 214 -13.04 1.76 -13.91
CA MET A 214 -12.14 2.91 -13.82
C MET A 214 -10.79 2.75 -14.56
N LEU A 215 -10.50 1.62 -15.18
CA LEU A 215 -9.24 1.41 -15.90
C LEU A 215 -9.09 2.31 -17.12
N ASP A 216 -10.20 2.71 -17.73
CA ASP A 216 -10.18 3.60 -18.88
C ASP A 216 -9.68 5.02 -18.54
N ALA A 217 -9.83 5.45 -17.29
CA ALA A 217 -9.31 6.72 -16.81
C ALA A 217 -7.77 6.82 -16.80
N PHE A 218 -7.07 5.70 -16.95
CA PHE A 218 -5.60 5.66 -17.01
C PHE A 218 -5.04 5.64 -18.43
N LYS A 219 -5.90 5.69 -19.47
CA LYS A 219 -5.47 5.64 -20.86
C LYS A 219 -4.94 6.97 -21.38
N SER A 220 -5.65 8.06 -21.06
CA SER A 220 -5.31 9.41 -21.48
C SER A 220 -5.93 10.45 -20.54
N GLU A 221 -5.42 11.69 -20.59
CA GLU A 221 -6.03 12.83 -19.90
C GLU A 221 -7.49 13.06 -20.33
N GLU A 222 -7.79 12.90 -21.61
CA GLU A 222 -9.14 13.07 -22.16
C GLU A 222 -10.10 12.03 -21.58
N ASP A 223 -9.70 10.76 -21.57
CA ASP A 223 -10.50 9.68 -21.00
C ASP A 223 -10.73 9.88 -19.50
N MET A 224 -9.69 10.28 -18.77
CA MET A 224 -9.81 10.60 -17.36
C MET A 224 -10.80 11.75 -17.12
N LYS A 225 -10.66 12.86 -17.82
CA LYS A 225 -11.57 14.02 -17.70
C LYS A 225 -13.02 13.59 -17.98
N LYS A 226 -13.26 12.88 -19.10
CA LYS A 226 -14.58 12.38 -19.47
C LYS A 226 -15.24 11.51 -18.39
N ILE A 227 -14.46 10.69 -17.70
CA ILE A 227 -14.94 9.82 -16.63
C ILE A 227 -15.14 10.62 -15.33
N TYR A 228 -14.14 11.41 -14.92
CA TYR A 228 -14.18 12.15 -13.66
C TYR A 228 -15.19 13.31 -13.69
N ASP A 229 -15.49 13.90 -14.84
CA ASP A 229 -16.55 14.92 -14.99
C ASP A 229 -17.97 14.34 -14.73
N GLN A 230 -18.13 13.01 -14.86
CA GLN A 230 -19.38 12.33 -14.48
C GLN A 230 -19.39 11.94 -12.99
N ILE A 231 -18.23 11.67 -12.39
CA ILE A 231 -18.09 11.30 -10.99
C ILE A 231 -18.21 12.52 -10.08
N LEU A 232 -17.57 13.63 -10.43
CA LEU A 232 -17.45 14.82 -9.58
C LEU A 232 -18.82 15.38 -9.12
N PRO A 233 -19.83 15.55 -9.98
CA PRO A 233 -21.16 16.02 -9.53
C PRO A 233 -21.76 15.09 -8.47
N VAL A 234 -21.64 13.77 -8.65
CA VAL A 234 -22.13 12.79 -7.66
C VAL A 234 -21.35 12.92 -6.36
N ALA A 235 -20.03 13.06 -6.40
CA ALA A 235 -19.20 13.24 -5.22
C ALA A 235 -19.55 14.53 -4.46
N ILE A 236 -19.82 15.62 -5.17
CA ILE A 236 -20.26 16.90 -4.57
C ILE A 236 -21.63 16.75 -3.91
N GLU A 237 -22.57 16.05 -4.54
CA GLU A 237 -23.88 15.74 -3.93
C GLU A 237 -23.70 14.95 -2.62
N LYS A 238 -22.72 14.05 -2.57
CA LYS A 238 -22.41 13.20 -1.39
C LYS A 238 -21.54 13.89 -0.34
N LYS A 239 -21.05 15.09 -0.57
CA LYS A 239 -20.23 15.82 0.40
C LYS A 239 -20.87 15.97 1.80
N PRO A 240 -22.19 16.15 1.97
CA PRO A 240 -22.83 16.19 3.29
C PRO A 240 -22.74 14.89 4.12
N TRP A 241 -22.37 13.75 3.51
CA TRP A 241 -22.10 12.50 4.24
C TRP A 241 -20.73 12.50 4.90
N ILE A 242 -19.76 13.30 4.37
CA ILE A 242 -18.36 13.29 4.76
C ILE A 242 -18.18 14.11 6.04
N LYS A 243 -17.77 13.42 7.11
CA LYS A 243 -17.43 14.02 8.40
C LYS A 243 -16.01 14.59 8.37
N GLN A 244 -15.07 13.86 7.78
CA GLN A 244 -13.69 14.30 7.63
C GLN A 244 -13.03 13.71 6.38
N PHE A 245 -12.07 14.45 5.84
CA PHE A 245 -11.07 13.93 4.94
C PHE A 245 -9.85 13.54 5.75
N TRP A 246 -9.35 12.33 5.54
CA TRP A 246 -8.12 11.87 6.18
C TRP A 246 -6.95 11.92 5.19
N ASP A 247 -5.71 12.03 5.71
CA ASP A 247 -4.46 12.11 4.95
C ASP A 247 -3.36 11.20 5.50
N SER A 248 -3.57 10.60 6.67
CA SER A 248 -2.61 9.75 7.35
C SER A 248 -3.28 8.58 8.07
N ALA A 249 -2.49 7.58 8.47
CA ALA A 249 -2.95 6.46 9.28
C ALA A 249 -3.53 6.94 10.63
N ASP A 250 -2.88 7.90 11.28
CA ASP A 250 -3.34 8.44 12.57
C ASP A 250 -4.65 9.23 12.41
N ASN A 251 -4.79 9.97 11.32
CA ASN A 251 -6.05 10.67 11.01
C ASN A 251 -7.19 9.67 10.79
N THR A 252 -6.93 8.54 10.13
CA THR A 252 -7.90 7.45 9.98
C THR A 252 -8.35 6.90 11.33
N LYS A 253 -7.39 6.64 12.23
CA LYS A 253 -7.66 6.12 13.58
C LYS A 253 -8.47 7.10 14.41
N SER A 254 -8.07 8.37 14.48
CA SER A 254 -8.79 9.41 15.23
C SER A 254 -10.20 9.64 14.69
N GLY A 255 -10.40 9.56 13.38
CA GLY A 255 -11.72 9.58 12.76
C GLY A 255 -12.69 8.57 13.38
N LEU A 256 -12.26 7.31 13.38
CA LEU A 256 -13.07 6.20 13.88
C LEU A 256 -13.28 6.21 15.40
N LEU A 257 -12.30 6.70 16.19
CA LEU A 257 -12.36 6.60 17.65
C LEU A 257 -12.84 7.88 18.34
N GLU A 258 -12.58 9.06 17.75
CA GLU A 258 -12.71 10.34 18.42
C GLU A 258 -13.64 11.33 17.69
N ASN A 259 -13.73 11.22 16.35
CA ASN A 259 -14.39 12.22 15.51
C ASN A 259 -15.76 11.77 14.97
N ASP A 260 -16.41 10.80 15.63
CA ASP A 260 -17.76 10.35 15.29
C ASP A 260 -17.89 9.84 13.82
N VAL A 261 -16.83 9.22 13.29
CA VAL A 261 -16.88 8.51 12.02
C VAL A 261 -17.36 7.09 12.26
N TRP A 262 -18.36 6.65 11.51
CA TRP A 262 -18.96 5.32 11.62
C TRP A 262 -18.51 4.37 10.52
N ILE A 263 -18.23 4.92 9.34
CA ILE A 263 -17.80 4.17 8.16
C ILE A 263 -16.83 5.03 7.34
N GLY A 264 -15.93 4.39 6.58
CA GLY A 264 -15.00 5.12 5.75
C GLY A 264 -14.37 4.28 4.66
N GLN A 265 -13.82 4.95 3.65
CA GLN A 265 -12.87 4.36 2.72
C GLN A 265 -11.48 4.65 3.23
N THR A 266 -10.77 3.61 3.70
CA THR A 266 -9.49 3.76 4.41
C THR A 266 -8.51 2.67 4.00
N TRP A 267 -7.25 2.83 4.39
CA TRP A 267 -6.31 1.71 4.38
C TRP A 267 -6.68 0.65 5.41
N ASP A 268 -6.30 -0.59 5.15
CA ASP A 268 -6.53 -1.75 6.02
C ASP A 268 -5.71 -1.68 7.32
N GLY A 269 -4.40 -1.42 7.24
CA GLY A 269 -3.48 -1.48 8.37
C GLY A 269 -3.92 -0.69 9.60
N PRO A 270 -4.20 0.62 9.51
CA PRO A 270 -4.64 1.42 10.66
C PRO A 270 -5.86 0.85 11.37
N VAL A 271 -6.81 0.31 10.61
CA VAL A 271 -8.07 -0.24 11.16
C VAL A 271 -7.85 -1.62 11.77
N LEU A 272 -7.07 -2.48 11.08
CA LEU A 272 -6.78 -3.83 11.57
C LEU A 272 -5.87 -3.80 12.80
N SER A 273 -4.96 -2.80 12.90
CA SER A 273 -4.19 -2.52 14.12
C SER A 273 -5.11 -2.15 15.29
N LEU A 274 -6.04 -1.22 15.10
CA LEU A 274 -7.03 -0.86 16.12
C LEU A 274 -7.90 -2.07 16.54
N LYS A 275 -8.31 -2.88 15.57
CA LYS A 275 -9.10 -4.09 15.84
C LYS A 275 -8.32 -5.11 16.67
N LYS A 276 -7.03 -5.30 16.38
CA LYS A 276 -6.11 -6.12 17.16
C LYS A 276 -6.04 -5.62 18.61
N ASP A 277 -6.07 -4.30 18.81
CA ASP A 277 -6.07 -3.66 20.13
C ASP A 277 -7.45 -3.66 20.81
N GLY A 278 -8.42 -4.44 20.30
CA GLY A 278 -9.75 -4.62 20.86
C GLY A 278 -10.70 -3.43 20.67
N LYS A 279 -10.40 -2.50 19.78
CA LYS A 279 -11.32 -1.39 19.47
C LYS A 279 -12.52 -1.89 18.64
N PRO A 280 -13.70 -1.26 18.78
CA PRO A 280 -14.92 -1.68 18.10
C PRO A 280 -14.93 -1.23 16.63
N VAL A 281 -13.93 -1.64 15.89
CA VAL A 281 -13.77 -1.34 14.45
C VAL A 281 -13.57 -2.62 13.65
N SER A 282 -13.87 -2.58 12.36
CA SER A 282 -13.56 -3.64 11.42
C SER A 282 -13.31 -3.08 10.03
N TYR A 283 -12.81 -3.93 9.17
CA TYR A 283 -12.46 -3.61 7.80
C TYR A 283 -12.89 -4.76 6.88
N GLN A 284 -13.43 -4.46 5.72
CA GLN A 284 -13.84 -5.48 4.77
C GLN A 284 -13.81 -4.97 3.33
N ALA A 285 -13.37 -5.84 2.43
CA ALA A 285 -13.40 -5.61 1.00
C ALA A 285 -14.85 -5.50 0.49
N PRO A 286 -15.20 -4.46 -0.30
CA PRO A 286 -16.52 -4.30 -0.89
C PRO A 286 -16.68 -5.21 -2.11
N LYS A 287 -17.92 -5.36 -2.58
CA LYS A 287 -18.26 -6.20 -3.75
C LYS A 287 -17.58 -5.76 -5.05
N GLU A 288 -17.25 -4.48 -5.19
CA GLU A 288 -16.51 -3.92 -6.33
C GLU A 288 -15.03 -4.34 -6.33
N GLY A 289 -14.52 -4.84 -5.21
CA GLY A 289 -13.13 -5.21 -4.97
C GLY A 289 -12.35 -4.11 -4.23
N ALA A 290 -11.54 -4.51 -3.25
CA ALA A 290 -10.66 -3.61 -2.54
C ALA A 290 -9.54 -3.10 -3.47
N ILE A 291 -9.21 -1.81 -3.37
CA ILE A 291 -8.17 -1.16 -4.17
C ILE A 291 -6.81 -1.53 -3.59
N THR A 292 -5.93 -2.18 -4.38
CA THR A 292 -4.62 -2.61 -3.88
C THR A 292 -3.57 -1.53 -3.98
N TRP A 293 -2.61 -1.60 -3.09
CA TRP A 293 -1.32 -0.90 -3.19
C TRP A 293 -0.19 -1.85 -2.78
N LEU A 294 1.02 -1.57 -3.25
CA LEU A 294 2.23 -2.31 -2.92
C LEU A 294 3.33 -1.27 -2.70
N ASP A 295 3.80 -1.16 -1.47
CA ASP A 295 4.92 -0.30 -1.14
C ASP A 295 6.21 -1.09 -1.14
N GLY A 296 7.27 -0.42 -1.49
CA GLY A 296 8.58 -1.02 -1.55
C GLY A 296 9.67 -0.01 -1.25
N ILE A 297 10.89 -0.46 -1.41
CA ILE A 297 12.07 0.33 -1.10
C ILE A 297 12.86 0.52 -2.38
N SER A 298 13.36 1.75 -2.56
CA SER A 298 14.18 2.14 -3.70
C SER A 298 15.48 2.79 -3.23
N LEU A 299 16.56 2.55 -3.99
CA LEU A 299 17.89 3.10 -3.75
C LEU A 299 18.02 4.48 -4.41
N LEU A 300 18.50 5.46 -3.67
CA LEU A 300 18.78 6.80 -4.21
C LEU A 300 20.18 6.87 -4.84
N LYS A 301 20.33 7.62 -5.95
CA LYS A 301 21.63 7.86 -6.60
C LYS A 301 22.62 8.59 -5.67
N ALA A 302 22.08 9.44 -4.80
CA ALA A 302 22.85 10.20 -3.82
C ALA A 302 23.29 9.40 -2.59
N ALA A 303 22.87 8.12 -2.48
CA ALA A 303 23.18 7.26 -1.34
C ALA A 303 24.70 7.17 -1.08
N LYS A 304 25.10 7.35 0.17
CA LYS A 304 26.49 7.26 0.62
C LYS A 304 26.76 6.00 1.44
N ASN A 305 25.70 5.42 2.03
CA ASN A 305 25.79 4.32 2.99
C ASN A 305 25.29 3.00 2.37
N THR A 306 25.83 2.64 1.20
CA THR A 306 25.30 1.53 0.38
C THR A 306 25.41 0.16 1.03
N ASP A 307 26.47 -0.14 1.81
CA ASP A 307 26.61 -1.45 2.46
C ASP A 307 25.58 -1.62 3.59
N GLN A 308 25.33 -0.54 4.37
CA GLN A 308 24.30 -0.51 5.39
C GLN A 308 22.90 -0.70 4.82
N LEU A 309 22.66 -0.09 3.68
CA LEU A 309 21.43 -0.19 2.93
C LEU A 309 21.14 -1.64 2.51
N TYR A 310 22.11 -2.34 1.92
CA TYR A 310 21.93 -3.74 1.53
C TYR A 310 21.76 -4.66 2.76
N ALA A 311 22.45 -4.38 3.87
CA ALA A 311 22.23 -5.08 5.12
C ALA A 311 20.78 -4.92 5.62
N PHE A 312 20.23 -3.70 5.54
CA PHE A 312 18.84 -3.42 5.93
C PHE A 312 17.83 -4.12 5.01
N LEU A 313 18.03 -4.07 3.70
CA LEU A 313 17.16 -4.76 2.75
C LEU A 313 17.14 -6.28 2.96
N ASN A 314 18.32 -6.89 3.17
CA ASN A 314 18.39 -8.32 3.47
C ASN A 314 17.73 -8.67 4.81
N TYR A 315 17.80 -7.79 5.82
CA TYR A 315 17.08 -7.93 7.09
C TYR A 315 15.56 -7.89 6.87
N LEU A 316 15.05 -6.91 6.13
CA LEU A 316 13.61 -6.76 5.88
C LEU A 316 13.01 -7.96 5.12
N HIS A 317 13.77 -8.59 4.24
CA HIS A 317 13.33 -9.73 3.44
C HIS A 317 13.55 -11.08 4.13
N THR A 318 13.53 -11.11 5.47
CA THR A 318 13.42 -12.34 6.25
C THR A 318 11.96 -12.58 6.67
N PRO A 319 11.51 -13.85 6.76
CA PRO A 319 10.13 -14.15 7.17
C PRO A 319 9.76 -13.55 8.52
N GLU A 320 10.68 -13.61 9.48
CA GLU A 320 10.50 -13.12 10.86
C GLU A 320 10.25 -11.62 10.89
N VAL A 321 11.04 -10.86 10.14
CA VAL A 321 10.93 -9.39 10.11
C VAL A 321 9.70 -8.96 9.35
N SER A 322 9.40 -9.62 8.23
CA SER A 322 8.19 -9.33 7.46
C SER A 322 6.91 -9.65 8.26
N ALA A 323 6.93 -10.70 9.09
CA ALA A 323 5.85 -11.00 10.03
C ALA A 323 5.74 -9.94 11.14
N LEU A 324 6.87 -9.45 11.67
CA LEU A 324 6.89 -8.39 12.67
C LEU A 324 6.31 -7.08 12.13
N VAL A 325 6.66 -6.71 10.88
CA VAL A 325 6.05 -5.58 10.17
C VAL A 325 4.54 -5.75 10.07
N ALA A 326 4.08 -6.93 9.60
CA ALA A 326 2.66 -7.21 9.41
C ALA A 326 1.87 -7.14 10.73
N ASP A 327 2.38 -7.76 11.78
CA ASP A 327 1.71 -7.76 13.08
C ASP A 327 1.65 -6.38 13.74
N GLY A 328 2.65 -5.55 13.50
CA GLY A 328 2.71 -4.21 14.08
C GLY A 328 1.90 -3.17 13.30
N SER A 329 1.99 -3.18 11.97
CA SER A 329 1.31 -2.21 11.11
C SER A 329 -0.12 -2.60 10.76
N GLY A 330 -0.43 -3.89 10.72
CA GLY A 330 -1.68 -4.43 10.17
C GLY A 330 -1.67 -4.60 8.64
N TYR A 331 -0.57 -4.24 7.96
CA TYR A 331 -0.37 -4.45 6.53
C TYR A 331 0.10 -5.87 6.23
N ASN A 332 0.00 -6.30 4.98
CA ASN A 332 0.27 -7.68 4.62
C ASN A 332 1.73 -7.92 4.24
N PRO A 333 2.32 -9.06 4.63
CA PRO A 333 3.71 -9.37 4.35
C PRO A 333 3.92 -9.71 2.87
N VAL A 334 5.14 -9.45 2.37
CA VAL A 334 5.57 -9.78 1.00
C VAL A 334 6.56 -10.94 0.95
N VAL A 335 6.93 -11.51 2.10
CA VAL A 335 7.93 -12.56 2.22
C VAL A 335 7.26 -13.91 2.43
N THR A 336 7.73 -14.92 1.69
CA THR A 336 7.25 -16.30 1.77
C THR A 336 7.42 -16.85 3.18
N GLY A 337 6.35 -17.41 3.76
CA GLY A 337 6.35 -18.01 5.09
C GLY A 337 6.16 -17.01 6.24
N ALA A 338 6.20 -15.70 5.98
CA ALA A 338 5.95 -14.68 7.00
C ALA A 338 4.50 -14.76 7.54
N ASP A 339 3.53 -15.07 6.68
CA ASP A 339 2.12 -15.27 7.04
C ASP A 339 1.92 -16.36 8.10
N ALA A 340 2.71 -17.43 8.05
CA ALA A 340 2.69 -18.50 9.05
C ALA A 340 3.19 -18.02 10.43
N MET A 341 4.06 -17.00 10.45
CA MET A 341 4.71 -16.45 11.65
C MET A 341 3.94 -15.29 12.27
N THR A 342 2.94 -14.74 11.57
CA THR A 342 2.07 -13.70 12.15
C THR A 342 1.17 -14.25 13.25
N SER A 343 0.69 -13.36 14.12
CA SER A 343 -0.20 -13.71 15.23
C SER A 343 -1.55 -14.27 14.73
N ASP A 344 -2.22 -15.05 15.59
CA ASP A 344 -3.56 -15.55 15.29
C ASP A 344 -4.57 -14.39 15.10
N ALA A 345 -4.36 -13.28 15.80
CA ALA A 345 -5.17 -12.07 15.64
C ALA A 345 -5.03 -11.48 14.23
N PHE A 346 -3.80 -11.40 13.70
CA PHE A 346 -3.55 -10.97 12.32
C PHE A 346 -4.24 -11.89 11.32
N LYS A 347 -4.03 -13.21 11.43
CA LYS A 347 -4.63 -14.21 10.53
C LYS A 347 -6.16 -14.13 10.53
N LYS A 348 -6.77 -13.98 11.69
CA LYS A 348 -8.21 -13.79 11.83
C LYS A 348 -8.69 -12.52 11.17
N ASN A 349 -8.02 -11.40 11.43
CA ASN A 349 -8.34 -10.10 10.84
C ASN A 349 -8.26 -10.13 9.31
N PHE A 350 -7.23 -10.79 8.76
CA PHE A 350 -7.09 -10.97 7.32
C PHE A 350 -8.25 -11.76 6.72
N GLN A 351 -8.66 -12.86 7.36
CA GLN A 351 -9.79 -13.67 6.88
C GLN A 351 -11.12 -12.91 6.89
N GLU A 352 -11.33 -12.07 7.90
CA GLU A 352 -12.54 -11.26 8.03
C GLU A 352 -12.54 -10.06 7.06
N ALA A 353 -11.35 -9.49 6.77
CA ALA A 353 -11.19 -8.40 5.82
C ALA A 353 -11.47 -8.84 4.36
N TYR A 354 -11.14 -10.08 4.03
CA TYR A 354 -11.26 -10.61 2.65
C TYR A 354 -12.13 -11.88 2.60
N PRO A 355 -13.45 -11.77 2.88
CA PRO A 355 -14.33 -12.92 2.92
C PRO A 355 -14.57 -13.51 1.52
N GLY A 356 -14.85 -14.83 1.47
CA GLY A 356 -15.25 -15.51 0.25
C GLY A 356 -14.17 -15.47 -0.84
N ASP A 357 -14.50 -14.89 -1.99
CA ASP A 357 -13.64 -14.70 -3.16
C ASP A 357 -13.06 -13.27 -3.29
N ALA A 358 -13.10 -12.48 -2.23
CA ALA A 358 -12.69 -11.07 -2.25
C ALA A 358 -11.25 -10.86 -2.76
N LEU A 359 -10.31 -11.77 -2.44
CA LEU A 359 -8.95 -11.72 -2.96
C LEU A 359 -8.88 -11.89 -4.49
N GLY A 360 -9.82 -12.63 -5.07
CA GLY A 360 -9.94 -12.78 -6.53
C GLY A 360 -10.55 -11.58 -7.25
N LYS A 361 -11.14 -10.64 -6.48
CA LYS A 361 -11.81 -9.43 -6.99
C LYS A 361 -11.00 -8.16 -6.75
N LEU A 362 -9.81 -8.26 -6.18
CA LEU A 362 -8.98 -7.09 -5.90
C LEU A 362 -8.85 -6.19 -7.14
N TRP A 363 -8.94 -4.89 -6.91
CA TRP A 363 -8.72 -3.89 -7.95
C TRP A 363 -7.26 -3.45 -7.92
N HIS A 364 -6.50 -3.89 -8.91
CA HIS A 364 -5.07 -3.57 -8.99
C HIS A 364 -4.87 -2.18 -9.57
N ARG A 365 -4.30 -1.29 -8.75
CA ARG A 365 -4.00 0.09 -9.18
C ARG A 365 -2.99 0.08 -10.32
N PRO A 366 -3.35 0.68 -11.49
CA PRO A 366 -2.40 0.85 -12.59
C PRO A 366 -1.28 1.84 -12.22
N PRO A 367 -0.14 1.81 -12.94
CA PRO A 367 0.86 2.88 -12.83
C PRO A 367 0.24 4.26 -13.12
N GLU A 368 0.57 5.23 -12.29
CA GLU A 368 0.08 6.61 -12.40
C GLU A 368 1.10 7.51 -13.11
N PRO A 369 0.90 7.90 -14.38
CA PRO A 369 1.70 8.94 -15.03
C PRO A 369 1.54 10.29 -14.30
N SER A 370 2.50 11.20 -14.47
CA SER A 370 2.47 12.52 -13.83
C SER A 370 1.18 13.29 -14.13
N TRP A 371 0.70 13.26 -15.40
CA TRP A 371 -0.56 13.89 -15.77
C TRP A 371 -1.78 13.34 -15.02
N TYR A 372 -1.80 12.00 -14.70
CA TYR A 372 -2.88 11.40 -13.94
C TYR A 372 -2.87 11.89 -12.49
N ALA A 373 -1.71 11.92 -11.86
CA ALA A 373 -1.54 12.41 -10.49
C ALA A 373 -1.95 13.89 -10.36
N GLU A 374 -1.61 14.71 -11.34
CA GLU A 374 -1.98 16.13 -11.40
C GLU A 374 -3.50 16.31 -11.53
N LEU A 375 -4.13 15.64 -12.50
CA LEU A 375 -5.58 15.71 -12.69
C LEU A 375 -6.34 15.16 -11.48
N ARG A 376 -5.90 14.04 -10.94
CA ARG A 376 -6.47 13.45 -9.72
C ARG A 376 -6.48 14.45 -8.56
N THR A 377 -5.38 15.19 -8.37
CA THR A 377 -5.28 16.25 -7.37
C THR A 377 -6.26 17.38 -7.64
N GLN A 378 -6.36 17.84 -8.90
CA GLN A 378 -7.31 18.89 -9.28
C GLN A 378 -8.78 18.49 -8.99
N TYR A 379 -9.17 17.24 -9.31
CA TYR A 379 -10.53 16.75 -9.01
C TYR A 379 -10.76 16.61 -7.49
N ALA A 380 -9.75 16.14 -6.76
CA ALA A 380 -9.81 16.08 -5.30
C ALA A 380 -10.00 17.47 -4.67
N ASP A 381 -9.30 18.48 -5.18
CA ASP A 381 -9.44 19.86 -4.71
C ASP A 381 -10.80 20.47 -5.05
N LYS A 382 -11.35 20.17 -6.23
CA LYS A 382 -12.72 20.55 -6.57
C LYS A 382 -13.74 19.94 -5.60
N LEU A 383 -13.59 18.66 -5.22
CA LEU A 383 -14.46 18.03 -4.22
C LEU A 383 -14.30 18.69 -2.84
N LYS A 384 -13.08 19.00 -2.41
CA LYS A 384 -12.86 19.66 -1.10
C LYS A 384 -13.47 21.06 -1.05
N SER A 385 -13.36 21.82 -2.12
CA SER A 385 -13.79 23.22 -2.18
C SER A 385 -15.27 23.44 -2.48
N ALA A 386 -15.98 22.43 -2.99
CA ALA A 386 -17.42 22.48 -3.21
C ALA A 386 -18.19 22.48 -1.89
#